data_adef651b222d84c3bf2b0edb6f76e7f9
#
_entry.id   adef651b222d84c3bf2b0edb6f76e7f9
#
_cell.length_a   1.000
_cell.length_b   1.000
_cell.length_c   1.000
_cell.angle_alpha   90.00
_cell.angle_beta   90.00
_cell.angle_gamma   90.00
#
_symmetry.space_group_name_H-M   'P 1'
#
loop_
_entity.id
_entity.type
_entity.pdbx_description
1 polymer ?
#
loop_
_entity_poly.entity_id
_entity_poly.type
_entity_poly.pdbx_seq_one_letter_code
_entity_poly.pdbx_strand_id
1 'polypeptide(L)'
;AFATPHLFGSNTTLPATFTAIEDCILFTATKESTFKLISQDPKVLHNFLCITGNCNACTVSRLKTLSRKTVRERFVVYLFENRISNSTSITIAHTQSELAEYLNVTRPALSKEINKMTKEGIILMTGKKIEVLNEAALKEYI
;
A
#
# COMPACT_ATOMS: atom_id res chain seq x y z
N ALA A 1 -5.37 -6.86 12.44
CA ALA A 1 -6.44 -7.81 12.10
C ALA A 1 -6.44 -8.02 10.58
N PHE A 2 -6.66 -9.23 10.13
CA PHE A 2 -6.85 -9.55 8.70
C PHE A 2 -8.26 -10.08 8.48
N ALA A 3 -8.73 -10.10 7.23
CA ALA A 3 -10.07 -10.52 6.82
C ALA A 3 -11.25 -9.67 7.38
N THR A 4 -11.00 -8.61 8.13
CA THR A 4 -12.02 -7.74 8.71
C THR A 4 -13.06 -7.24 7.69
N PRO A 5 -12.68 -6.76 6.47
CA PRO A 5 -13.65 -6.31 5.49
C PRO A 5 -14.57 -7.42 4.95
N HIS A 6 -14.14 -8.68 5.03
CA HIS A 6 -14.90 -9.82 4.51
C HIS A 6 -15.85 -10.41 5.55
N LEU A 7 -15.69 -10.06 6.84
CA LEU A 7 -16.46 -10.66 7.94
C LEU A 7 -17.97 -10.51 7.77
N PHE A 8 -18.42 -9.33 7.29
CA PHE A 8 -19.83 -9.03 7.07
C PHE A 8 -20.24 -9.03 5.59
N GLY A 9 -19.33 -9.42 4.70
CA GLY A 9 -19.64 -9.58 3.29
C GLY A 9 -20.62 -10.72 3.03
N SER A 10 -21.24 -10.69 1.85
CA SER A 10 -22.11 -11.78 1.36
C SER A 10 -21.33 -13.02 0.96
N ASN A 11 -20.08 -12.86 0.59
CA ASN A 11 -19.19 -13.98 0.25
C ASN A 11 -18.49 -14.48 1.52
N THR A 12 -18.60 -15.77 1.81
CA THR A 12 -18.00 -16.42 2.98
C THR A 12 -16.57 -16.92 2.73
N THR A 13 -16.08 -16.86 1.48
CA THR A 13 -14.73 -17.27 1.13
C THR A 13 -13.76 -16.10 1.18
N LEU A 14 -12.56 -16.33 1.71
CA LEU A 14 -11.49 -15.34 1.67
C LEU A 14 -10.87 -15.33 0.27
N PRO A 15 -10.48 -14.13 -0.24
CA PRO A 15 -9.92 -14.01 -1.58
C PRO A 15 -8.45 -14.48 -1.67
N ALA A 16 -7.84 -14.83 -0.55
CA ALA A 16 -6.44 -15.25 -0.47
C ALA A 16 -6.23 -16.28 0.63
N THR A 17 -5.16 -17.07 0.48
CA THR A 17 -4.64 -17.96 1.52
C THR A 17 -3.69 -17.18 2.42
N PHE A 18 -3.79 -17.39 3.73
CA PHE A 18 -2.88 -16.82 4.72
C PHE A 18 -2.02 -17.94 5.27
N THR A 19 -0.71 -17.80 5.17
CA THR A 19 0.27 -18.78 5.64
C THR A 19 1.16 -18.16 6.71
N ALA A 20 1.25 -18.82 7.87
CA ALA A 20 2.20 -18.42 8.91
C ALA A 20 3.63 -18.77 8.42
N ILE A 21 4.55 -17.81 8.49
CA ILE A 21 5.96 -17.98 8.13
C ILE A 21 6.85 -18.17 9.36
N GLU A 22 6.30 -18.00 10.56
CA GLU A 22 6.92 -18.22 11.85
C GLU A 22 5.84 -18.61 12.87
N ASP A 23 6.22 -19.04 14.05
CA ASP A 23 5.28 -19.38 15.11
C ASP A 23 4.45 -18.15 15.49
N CYS A 24 3.12 -18.28 15.47
CA CYS A 24 2.22 -17.18 15.79
C CYS A 24 1.05 -17.63 16.69
N ILE A 25 0.56 -16.68 17.46
CA ILE A 25 -0.65 -16.85 18.28
C ILE A 25 -1.78 -16.09 17.60
N LEU A 26 -2.88 -16.79 17.28
CA LEU A 26 -4.05 -16.22 16.63
C LEU A 26 -5.21 -16.08 17.61
N PHE A 27 -5.78 -14.90 17.67
CA PHE A 27 -7.08 -14.68 18.29
C PHE A 27 -8.16 -14.65 17.18
N THR A 28 -9.13 -15.54 17.28
CA THR A 28 -10.21 -15.66 16.28
C THR A 28 -11.54 -15.26 16.91
N ALA A 29 -12.38 -14.58 16.11
CA ALA A 29 -13.72 -14.21 16.51
C ALA A 29 -14.71 -14.58 15.39
N THR A 30 -15.90 -15.08 15.76
CA THR A 30 -16.98 -15.37 14.82
C THR A 30 -17.69 -14.08 14.40
N LYS A 31 -18.45 -14.15 13.30
CA LYS A 31 -19.29 -13.04 12.84
C LYS A 31 -20.28 -12.60 13.92
N GLU A 32 -20.94 -13.55 14.57
CA GLU A 32 -21.95 -13.30 15.62
C GLU A 32 -21.32 -12.64 16.86
N SER A 33 -20.20 -13.16 17.33
CA SER A 33 -19.47 -12.60 18.48
C SER A 33 -18.98 -11.19 18.19
N THR A 34 -18.43 -10.96 16.98
CA THR A 34 -17.98 -9.65 16.55
C THR A 34 -19.14 -8.68 16.44
N PHE A 35 -20.27 -9.10 15.82
CA PHE A 35 -21.44 -8.25 15.69
C PHE A 35 -21.99 -7.83 17.07
N LYS A 36 -22.09 -8.77 18.01
CA LYS A 36 -22.51 -8.47 19.38
C LYS A 36 -21.61 -7.43 20.03
N LEU A 37 -20.30 -7.60 19.90
CA LEU A 37 -19.32 -6.69 20.50
C LEU A 37 -19.40 -5.29 19.91
N ILE A 38 -19.40 -5.14 18.58
CA ILE A 38 -19.48 -3.81 17.92
C ILE A 38 -20.82 -3.12 18.16
N SER A 39 -21.91 -3.88 18.41
CA SER A 39 -23.23 -3.32 18.70
C SER A 39 -23.33 -2.80 20.13
N GLN A 40 -22.50 -3.28 21.05
CA GLN A 40 -22.54 -2.92 22.46
C GLN A 40 -21.55 -1.83 22.86
N ASP A 41 -20.44 -1.67 22.11
CA ASP A 41 -19.39 -0.72 22.43
C ASP A 41 -19.10 0.21 21.24
N PRO A 42 -19.48 1.51 21.34
CA PRO A 42 -19.23 2.50 20.29
C PRO A 42 -17.74 2.67 19.93
N LYS A 43 -16.83 2.46 20.87
CA LYS A 43 -15.39 2.57 20.64
C LYS A 43 -14.89 1.40 19.79
N VAL A 44 -15.38 0.19 20.05
CA VAL A 44 -15.06 -0.99 19.24
C VAL A 44 -15.66 -0.85 17.85
N LEU A 45 -16.90 -0.35 17.72
CA LEU A 45 -17.51 -0.05 16.43
C LEU A 45 -16.67 0.96 15.64
N HIS A 46 -16.28 2.07 16.26
CA HIS A 46 -15.42 3.07 15.62
C HIS A 46 -14.13 2.47 15.10
N ASN A 47 -13.43 1.69 15.93
CA ASN A 47 -12.18 1.04 15.54
C ASN A 47 -12.37 0.04 14.39
N PHE A 48 -13.47 -0.72 14.41
CA PHE A 48 -13.83 -1.65 13.35
C PHE A 48 -14.06 -0.93 12.02
N LEU A 49 -14.79 0.20 12.04
CA LEU A 49 -15.02 1.03 10.85
C LEU A 49 -13.71 1.65 10.33
N CYS A 50 -12.83 2.12 11.22
CA CYS A 50 -11.51 2.64 10.83
C CYS A 50 -10.65 1.57 10.13
N ILE A 51 -10.58 0.35 10.68
CA ILE A 51 -9.84 -0.76 10.06
C ILE A 51 -10.40 -1.07 8.67
N THR A 52 -11.73 -1.16 8.55
CA THR A 52 -12.39 -1.45 7.27
C THR A 52 -12.17 -0.33 6.26
N GLY A 53 -12.32 0.93 6.68
CA GLY A 53 -12.08 2.11 5.86
C GLY A 53 -10.62 2.19 5.35
N ASN A 54 -9.65 1.97 6.21
CA ASN A 54 -8.24 1.96 5.84
C ASN A 54 -7.90 0.84 4.85
N CYS A 55 -8.50 -0.35 5.03
CA CYS A 55 -8.32 -1.45 4.10
C CYS A 55 -8.87 -1.11 2.69
N ASN A 56 -10.05 -0.49 2.62
CA ASN A 56 -10.61 -0.03 1.35
C ASN A 56 -9.75 1.05 0.70
N ALA A 57 -9.28 2.03 1.46
CA ALA A 57 -8.40 3.08 0.97
C ALA A 57 -7.10 2.50 0.38
N CYS A 58 -6.47 1.55 1.07
CA CYS A 58 -5.28 0.86 0.60
C CYS A 58 -5.53 0.10 -0.72
N THR A 59 -6.68 -0.56 -0.83
CA THR A 59 -7.07 -1.29 -2.06
C THR A 59 -7.25 -0.34 -3.24
N VAL A 60 -7.94 0.79 -3.04
CA VAL A 60 -8.16 1.81 -4.09
C VAL A 60 -6.82 2.42 -4.53
N SER A 61 -5.94 2.73 -3.58
CA SER A 61 -4.58 3.23 -3.87
C SER A 61 -3.80 2.23 -4.74
N ARG A 62 -3.81 0.96 -4.37
CA ARG A 62 -3.13 -0.07 -5.15
C ARG A 62 -3.72 -0.24 -6.56
N LEU A 63 -5.05 -0.17 -6.70
CA LEU A 63 -5.70 -0.20 -8.02
C LEU A 63 -5.28 0.98 -8.90
N LYS A 64 -5.19 2.19 -8.35
CA LYS A 64 -4.68 3.37 -9.07
C LYS A 64 -3.26 3.14 -9.58
N THR A 65 -2.38 2.62 -8.72
CA THR A 65 -1.01 2.31 -9.09
C THR A 65 -0.96 1.25 -10.20
N LEU A 66 -1.69 0.15 -10.06
CA LEU A 66 -1.68 -0.96 -11.02
C LEU A 66 -2.37 -0.63 -12.34
N SER A 67 -3.30 0.32 -12.38
CA SER A 67 -3.94 0.79 -13.62
C SER A 67 -3.00 1.55 -14.55
N ARG A 68 -1.85 1.99 -14.06
CA ARG A 68 -0.84 2.68 -14.86
C ARG A 68 -0.10 1.71 -15.78
N LYS A 69 0.22 2.18 -16.99
CA LYS A 69 0.78 1.32 -18.05
C LYS A 69 2.28 1.07 -17.88
N THR A 70 3.03 2.08 -17.45
CA THR A 70 4.50 2.03 -17.39
C THR A 70 5.01 1.87 -15.97
N VAL A 71 6.24 1.33 -15.83
CA VAL A 71 6.94 1.23 -14.53
C VAL A 71 7.10 2.60 -13.88
N ARG A 72 7.44 3.61 -14.70
CA ARG A 72 7.61 5.00 -14.26
C ARG A 72 6.33 5.55 -13.66
N GLU A 73 5.22 5.47 -14.37
CA GLU A 73 3.92 5.96 -13.89
C GLU A 73 3.52 5.29 -12.57
N ARG A 74 3.65 3.96 -12.47
CA ARG A 74 3.37 3.22 -11.23
C ARG A 74 4.23 3.68 -10.08
N PHE A 75 5.51 3.87 -10.32
CA PHE A 75 6.45 4.33 -9.30
C PHE A 75 6.17 5.78 -8.89
N VAL A 76 5.86 6.67 -9.82
CA VAL A 76 5.51 8.06 -9.53
C VAL A 76 4.22 8.15 -8.71
N VAL A 77 3.17 7.41 -9.05
CA VAL A 77 1.93 7.36 -8.27
C VAL A 77 2.23 6.88 -6.84
N TYR A 78 3.03 5.81 -6.68
CA TYR A 78 3.47 5.34 -5.36
C TYR A 78 4.19 6.43 -4.56
N LEU A 79 5.08 7.20 -5.19
CA LEU A 79 5.79 8.29 -4.51
C LEU A 79 4.83 9.37 -4.01
N PHE A 80 3.85 9.78 -4.80
CA PHE A 80 2.87 10.79 -4.39
C PHE A 80 1.97 10.29 -3.25
N GLU A 81 1.57 9.03 -3.28
CA GLU A 81 0.72 8.44 -2.23
C GLU A 81 1.44 8.26 -0.89
N ASN A 82 2.77 8.09 -0.92
CA ASN A 82 3.59 7.93 0.28
C ASN A 82 4.33 9.21 0.70
N ARG A 83 4.06 10.33 0.02
CA ARG A 83 4.66 11.62 0.33
C ARG A 83 3.94 12.27 1.51
N ILE A 84 4.70 12.68 2.51
CA ILE A 84 4.19 13.55 3.58
C ILE A 84 3.97 14.94 2.95
N SER A 85 2.83 15.55 3.25
CA SER A 85 2.44 16.87 2.71
C SER A 85 3.60 17.88 2.79
N ASN A 86 3.89 18.53 1.67
CA ASN A 86 4.95 19.55 1.50
C ASN A 86 6.40 19.07 1.71
N SER A 87 6.67 17.76 1.83
CA SER A 87 8.02 17.25 1.88
C SER A 87 8.58 17.00 0.48
N THR A 88 9.81 17.41 0.21
CA THR A 88 10.58 17.01 -0.98
C THR A 88 11.22 15.63 -0.81
N SER A 89 11.19 15.08 0.40
CA SER A 89 11.80 13.80 0.75
C SER A 89 10.75 12.76 1.12
N ILE A 90 10.88 11.58 0.53
CA ILE A 90 9.98 10.43 0.73
C ILE A 90 10.82 9.28 1.28
N THR A 91 10.40 8.68 2.38
CA THR A 91 11.04 7.47 2.90
C THR A 91 10.23 6.26 2.48
N ILE A 92 10.85 5.35 1.75
CA ILE A 92 10.22 4.09 1.31
C ILE A 92 10.29 3.09 2.45
N ALA A 93 9.13 2.56 2.87
CA ALA A 93 9.05 1.51 3.90
C ALA A 93 9.63 0.18 3.38
N HIS A 94 9.47 -0.09 2.08
CA HIS A 94 9.81 -1.33 1.41
C HIS A 94 11.30 -1.41 1.00
N THR A 95 11.82 -2.61 0.91
CA THR A 95 13.04 -2.89 0.12
C THR A 95 12.75 -2.74 -1.37
N GLN A 96 13.78 -2.63 -2.22
CA GLN A 96 13.55 -2.57 -3.68
C GLN A 96 12.84 -3.82 -4.24
N SER A 97 13.05 -4.98 -3.64
CA SER A 97 12.37 -6.22 -4.04
C SER A 97 10.89 -6.19 -3.69
N GLU A 98 10.56 -5.83 -2.45
CA GLU A 98 9.17 -5.67 -1.98
C GLU A 98 8.44 -4.56 -2.76
N LEU A 99 9.13 -3.46 -3.07
CA LEU A 99 8.55 -2.38 -3.87
C LEU A 99 8.25 -2.82 -5.31
N ALA A 100 9.15 -3.59 -5.92
CA ALA A 100 8.92 -4.14 -7.26
C ALA A 100 7.70 -5.09 -7.26
N GLU A 101 7.58 -5.93 -6.25
CA GLU A 101 6.40 -6.80 -6.05
C GLU A 101 5.13 -5.97 -5.83
N TYR A 102 5.18 -4.95 -4.98
CA TYR A 102 4.05 -4.04 -4.74
C TYR A 102 3.57 -3.38 -6.04
N LEU A 103 4.51 -2.92 -6.90
CA LEU A 103 4.23 -2.28 -8.18
C LEU A 103 3.88 -3.28 -9.30
N ASN A 104 3.94 -4.60 -9.01
CA ASN A 104 3.77 -5.68 -9.99
C ASN A 104 4.70 -5.52 -11.21
N VAL A 105 5.98 -5.35 -10.93
CA VAL A 105 7.08 -5.25 -11.92
C VAL A 105 8.27 -6.07 -11.46
N THR A 106 9.20 -6.35 -12.36
CA THR A 106 10.44 -7.01 -11.96
C THR A 106 11.41 -6.04 -11.28
N ARG A 107 12.17 -6.51 -10.30
CA ARG A 107 13.18 -5.68 -9.62
C ARG A 107 14.18 -5.03 -10.59
N PRO A 108 14.72 -5.72 -11.62
CA PRO A 108 15.59 -5.09 -12.61
C PRO A 108 14.90 -3.96 -13.39
N ALA A 109 13.63 -4.13 -13.76
CA ALA A 109 12.88 -3.09 -14.47
C ALA A 109 12.70 -1.83 -13.60
N LEU A 110 12.34 -2.02 -12.32
CA LEU A 110 12.23 -0.93 -11.36
C LEU A 110 13.58 -0.22 -11.15
N SER A 111 14.66 -0.97 -10.92
CA SER A 111 16.01 -0.42 -10.72
C SER A 111 16.48 0.38 -11.94
N LYS A 112 16.26 -0.15 -13.15
CA LYS A 112 16.56 0.55 -14.40
C LYS A 112 15.83 1.89 -14.50
N GLU A 113 14.55 1.91 -14.16
CA GLU A 113 13.73 3.11 -14.23
C GLU A 113 14.14 4.16 -13.18
N ILE A 114 14.39 3.74 -11.94
CA ILE A 114 14.93 4.63 -10.88
C ILE A 114 16.25 5.27 -11.32
N ASN A 115 17.17 4.47 -11.85
CA ASN A 115 18.45 4.97 -12.34
C ASN A 115 18.27 5.96 -13.51
N LYS A 116 17.30 5.73 -14.39
CA LYS A 116 16.97 6.63 -15.50
C LYS A 116 16.44 7.97 -14.97
N MET A 117 15.48 7.94 -14.05
CA MET A 117 14.92 9.15 -13.41
C MET A 117 15.99 9.93 -12.63
N THR A 118 16.96 9.25 -12.02
CA THR A 118 18.10 9.89 -11.34
C THR A 118 19.02 10.60 -12.34
N LYS A 119 19.33 9.96 -13.47
CA LYS A 119 20.13 10.57 -14.55
C LYS A 119 19.43 11.76 -15.21
N GLU A 120 18.12 11.72 -15.29
CA GLU A 120 17.28 12.82 -15.79
C GLU A 120 17.15 13.97 -14.78
N GLY A 121 17.69 13.84 -13.56
CA GLY A 121 17.61 14.87 -12.51
C GLY A 121 16.20 15.05 -11.93
N ILE A 122 15.34 14.05 -12.04
CA ILE A 122 13.97 14.10 -11.53
C ILE A 122 13.94 13.74 -10.04
N ILE A 123 14.68 12.69 -9.66
CA ILE A 123 14.78 12.21 -8.28
C ILE A 123 16.23 11.87 -7.93
N LEU A 124 16.53 11.81 -6.63
CA LEU A 124 17.76 11.24 -6.10
C LEU A 124 17.37 10.17 -5.07
N MET A 125 17.85 8.94 -5.26
CA MET A 125 17.61 7.84 -4.32
C MET A 125 18.89 7.51 -3.54
N THR A 126 18.80 7.56 -2.21
CA THR A 126 19.86 7.15 -1.30
C THR A 126 19.33 6.14 -0.29
N GLY A 127 19.63 4.87 -0.51
CA GLY A 127 19.06 3.78 0.31
C GLY A 127 17.54 3.72 0.18
N LYS A 128 16.83 3.96 1.30
CA LYS A 128 15.36 4.01 1.35
C LYS A 128 14.79 5.43 1.21
N LYS A 129 15.65 6.44 1.10
CA LYS A 129 15.23 7.83 0.97
C LYS A 129 15.25 8.26 -0.48
N ILE A 130 14.15 8.86 -0.94
CA ILE A 130 14.03 9.48 -2.25
C ILE A 130 13.83 10.98 -2.05
N GLU A 131 14.62 11.76 -2.72
CA GLU A 131 14.49 13.19 -2.80
C GLU A 131 13.97 13.58 -4.18
N VAL A 132 12.91 14.39 -4.21
CA VAL A 132 12.32 14.90 -5.45
C VAL A 132 13.06 16.17 -5.84
N LEU A 133 13.79 16.12 -6.96
CA LEU A 133 14.56 17.23 -7.50
C LEU A 133 13.72 18.09 -8.46
N ASN A 134 12.83 17.47 -9.23
CA ASN A 134 11.96 18.15 -10.18
C ASN A 134 10.52 17.64 -10.07
N GLU A 135 9.71 18.36 -9.30
CA GLU A 135 8.31 18.01 -9.07
C GLU A 135 7.45 18.19 -10.33
N ALA A 136 7.75 19.19 -11.17
CA ALA A 136 7.00 19.43 -12.41
C ALA A 136 7.11 18.23 -13.34
N ALA A 137 8.33 17.72 -13.54
CA ALA A 137 8.57 16.53 -14.35
C ALA A 137 7.93 15.28 -13.79
N LEU A 138 7.81 15.14 -12.45
CA LEU A 138 7.06 14.04 -11.83
C LEU A 138 5.57 14.10 -12.11
N LYS A 139 4.98 15.29 -12.08
CA LYS A 139 3.54 15.48 -12.30
C LYS A 139 3.07 15.12 -13.71
N GLU A 140 3.95 15.07 -14.69
CA GLU A 140 3.63 14.65 -16.05
C GLU A 140 3.23 13.16 -16.15
N TYR A 141 3.54 12.37 -15.12
CA TYR A 141 3.28 10.91 -15.09
C TYR A 141 2.10 10.49 -14.21
N ILE A 142 1.22 11.44 -13.78
CA ILE A 142 0.05 11.14 -12.92
C ILE A 142 -1.26 11.06 -13.73
#